data_9f4f60002e5aded1c810c7c83608936d
#
_entry.id   9f4f60002e5aded1c810c7c83608936d
#
_cell.length_a   1.000
_cell.length_b   1.000
_cell.length_c   1.000
_cell.angle_alpha   90.00
_cell.angle_beta   90.00
_cell.angle_gamma   90.00
#
_symmetry.space_group_name_H-M   'P 1'
#
loop_
_entity.id
_entity.type
_entity.pdbx_description
1 polymer ?
#
loop_
_entity_poly.entity_id
_entity_poly.type
_entity_poly.pdbx_seq_one_letter_code
_entity_poly.pdbx_strand_id
1 'polypeptide(L)'
;MSIKILVSAVPLVAAALFAHGESLSGPQPCISVGDTSVQIANLPGQAALHVSFTDDPALATVRVQIAETAEGADFAVVDDAGNSEGGACAANAATRLVAISAGATGNAPVIYLSAEGPADYRIFVRSQAFTAREAAALVVGAGDGHHRLTAASL
;
A
#
# COMPACT_ATOMS: atom_id res chain seq x y z
N MET A 1 43.26 -57.00 31.50
CA MET A 1 42.43 -55.84 31.83
C MET A 1 42.08 -55.09 30.56
N SER A 2 40.89 -55.28 30.03
CA SER A 2 40.50 -54.64 28.77
C SER A 2 39.66 -53.41 29.08
N ILE A 3 40.18 -52.24 28.76
CA ILE A 3 39.48 -50.98 28.89
C ILE A 3 38.63 -50.78 27.64
N LYS A 4 37.31 -50.86 27.78
CA LYS A 4 36.38 -50.52 26.74
C LYS A 4 36.12 -49.04 26.80
N ILE A 5 36.60 -48.31 25.82
CA ILE A 5 36.29 -46.89 25.62
C ILE A 5 34.98 -46.85 24.79
N LEU A 6 33.91 -46.45 25.45
CA LEU A 6 32.63 -46.12 24.77
C LEU A 6 32.74 -44.70 24.26
N VAL A 7 32.98 -44.55 22.96
CA VAL A 7 32.84 -43.27 22.28
C VAL A 7 31.38 -43.08 21.96
N SER A 8 30.72 -42.24 22.76
CA SER A 8 29.36 -41.78 22.50
C SER A 8 29.42 -40.69 21.44
N ALA A 9 29.14 -41.01 20.21
CA ALA A 9 28.89 -40.03 19.14
C ALA A 9 27.52 -39.40 19.37
N VAL A 10 27.50 -38.19 19.91
CA VAL A 10 26.28 -37.36 19.91
C VAL A 10 26.14 -36.75 18.54
N PRO A 11 25.09 -37.09 17.77
CA PRO A 11 24.83 -36.37 16.53
C PRO A 11 24.37 -34.95 16.91
N LEU A 12 25.20 -33.97 16.60
CA LEU A 12 24.80 -32.58 16.58
C LEU A 12 23.80 -32.39 15.45
N VAL A 13 22.52 -32.51 15.75
CA VAL A 13 21.46 -32.07 14.86
C VAL A 13 21.49 -30.55 14.93
N ALA A 14 22.22 -29.93 14.04
CA ALA A 14 22.07 -28.51 13.75
C ALA A 14 20.68 -28.34 13.10
N ALA A 15 19.68 -28.06 13.93
CA ALA A 15 18.42 -27.53 13.46
C ALA A 15 18.72 -26.13 12.92
N ALA A 16 19.01 -26.04 11.63
CA ALA A 16 18.95 -24.82 10.89
C ALA A 16 17.47 -24.43 10.83
N LEU A 17 17.05 -23.64 11.80
CA LEU A 17 15.84 -22.85 11.73
C LEU A 17 16.08 -21.81 10.63
N PHE A 18 15.88 -22.21 9.40
CA PHE A 18 15.56 -21.28 8.35
C PHE A 18 14.23 -20.67 8.77
N ALA A 19 14.30 -19.56 9.46
CA ALA A 19 13.21 -18.60 9.48
C ALA A 19 13.02 -18.17 8.03
N HIS A 20 12.30 -18.96 7.28
CA HIS A 20 11.64 -18.49 6.09
C HIS A 20 10.63 -17.49 6.64
N GLY A 21 11.02 -16.22 6.62
CA GLY A 21 10.06 -15.15 6.61
C GLY A 21 9.24 -15.33 5.35
N GLU A 22 8.32 -16.28 5.39
CA GLU A 22 7.17 -16.27 4.52
C GLU A 22 6.44 -15.00 4.89
N SER A 23 6.78 -13.93 4.16
CA SER A 23 5.83 -12.88 3.94
C SER A 23 4.60 -13.62 3.44
N LEU A 24 3.64 -13.80 4.32
CA LEU A 24 2.29 -14.14 3.96
C LEU A 24 1.77 -12.93 3.18
N SER A 25 2.26 -12.79 1.95
CA SER A 25 1.70 -11.92 0.96
C SER A 25 0.37 -12.56 0.58
N GLY A 26 -0.59 -12.43 1.47
CA GLY A 26 -1.98 -12.55 1.10
C GLY A 26 -2.24 -11.63 -0.09
N PRO A 27 -3.30 -11.83 -0.85
CA PRO A 27 -3.65 -10.91 -1.92
C PRO A 27 -3.71 -9.51 -1.32
N GLN A 28 -2.88 -8.60 -1.84
CA GLN A 28 -2.87 -7.22 -1.38
C GLN A 28 -4.25 -6.63 -1.59
N PRO A 29 -4.81 -5.96 -0.59
CA PRO A 29 -6.12 -5.36 -0.74
C PRO A 29 -6.08 -4.32 -1.85
N CYS A 30 -7.16 -4.23 -2.63
CA CYS A 30 -7.32 -3.22 -3.66
C CYS A 30 -8.44 -2.25 -3.31
N ILE A 31 -8.45 -1.09 -3.94
CA ILE A 31 -9.55 -0.12 -3.87
C ILE A 31 -10.08 0.18 -5.26
N SER A 32 -11.36 0.53 -5.35
CA SER A 32 -11.97 1.06 -6.56
C SER A 32 -12.16 2.58 -6.41
N VAL A 33 -11.66 3.33 -7.37
CA VAL A 33 -11.85 4.78 -7.45
C VAL A 33 -12.53 5.07 -8.80
N GLY A 34 -13.81 5.35 -8.78
CA GLY A 34 -14.62 5.35 -10.00
C GLY A 34 -14.57 3.98 -10.68
N ASP A 35 -14.25 3.95 -11.96
CA ASP A 35 -14.13 2.72 -12.75
C ASP A 35 -12.72 2.10 -12.71
N THR A 36 -11.81 2.67 -11.93
CA THR A 36 -10.42 2.21 -11.86
C THR A 36 -10.17 1.43 -10.58
N SER A 37 -9.77 0.16 -10.71
CA SER A 37 -9.27 -0.64 -9.59
C SER A 37 -7.77 -0.44 -9.46
N VAL A 38 -7.30 -0.17 -8.24
CA VAL A 38 -5.88 0.07 -7.94
C VAL A 38 -5.42 -0.74 -6.73
N GLN A 39 -4.16 -1.11 -6.75
CA GLN A 39 -3.54 -1.95 -5.74
C GLN A 39 -2.07 -1.55 -5.56
N ILE A 40 -1.55 -1.68 -4.34
CA ILE A 40 -0.12 -1.52 -4.11
C ILE A 40 0.63 -2.70 -4.74
N ALA A 41 1.66 -2.40 -5.52
CA ALA A 41 2.49 -3.41 -6.15
C ALA A 41 3.38 -4.12 -5.11
N ASN A 42 3.41 -5.45 -5.14
CA ASN A 42 4.31 -6.23 -4.29
C ASN A 42 5.78 -6.04 -4.68
N LEU A 43 6.02 -5.87 -5.99
CA LEU A 43 7.33 -5.60 -6.56
C LEU A 43 7.29 -4.29 -7.35
N PRO A 44 8.16 -3.31 -7.07
CA PRO A 44 8.16 -2.03 -7.76
C PRO A 44 8.23 -2.14 -9.29
N GLY A 45 8.96 -3.13 -9.81
CA GLY A 45 9.09 -3.37 -11.24
C GLY A 45 7.81 -3.82 -11.96
N GLN A 46 6.76 -4.17 -11.21
CA GLN A 46 5.45 -4.55 -11.76
C GLN A 46 4.45 -3.38 -11.79
N ALA A 47 4.81 -2.26 -11.18
CA ALA A 47 3.92 -1.12 -11.07
C ALA A 47 3.78 -0.38 -12.40
N ALA A 48 2.54 -0.06 -12.76
CA ALA A 48 2.23 0.81 -13.89
C ALA A 48 2.54 2.28 -13.56
N LEU A 49 2.48 2.64 -12.27
CA LEU A 49 2.77 3.99 -11.79
C LEU A 49 3.62 3.93 -10.52
N HIS A 50 4.59 4.82 -10.44
CA HIS A 50 5.37 5.06 -9.22
C HIS A 50 4.93 6.37 -8.60
N VAL A 51 4.82 6.40 -7.28
CA VAL A 51 4.62 7.61 -6.50
C VAL A 51 5.70 7.71 -5.43
N SER A 52 6.06 8.90 -5.02
CA SER A 52 6.95 9.14 -3.90
C SER A 52 6.33 10.13 -2.93
N PHE A 53 6.90 10.25 -1.74
CA PHE A 53 6.42 11.16 -0.71
C PHE A 53 7.53 12.12 -0.31
N THR A 54 7.12 13.32 0.08
CA THR A 54 8.01 14.34 0.60
C THR A 54 7.42 14.98 1.85
N ASP A 55 8.28 15.41 2.75
CA ASP A 55 7.90 16.23 3.92
C ASP A 55 8.01 17.73 3.60
N ASP A 56 8.57 18.08 2.44
CA ASP A 56 8.68 19.46 1.96
C ASP A 56 7.53 19.76 0.97
N PRO A 57 6.57 20.62 1.36
CA PRO A 57 5.44 20.97 0.49
C PRO A 57 5.87 21.69 -0.80
N ALA A 58 7.07 22.26 -0.85
CA ALA A 58 7.59 22.92 -2.05
C ALA A 58 8.03 21.95 -3.14
N LEU A 59 8.35 20.71 -2.77
CA LEU A 59 8.74 19.64 -3.69
C LEU A 59 7.55 18.81 -4.15
N ALA A 60 6.39 19.00 -3.58
CA ALA A 60 5.20 18.22 -3.91
C ALA A 60 4.60 18.63 -5.25
N THR A 61 4.25 17.64 -6.05
CA THR A 61 3.43 17.81 -7.26
C THR A 61 1.95 17.56 -6.99
N VAL A 62 1.65 16.82 -5.90
CA VAL A 62 0.29 16.51 -5.45
C VAL A 62 0.20 16.69 -3.94
N ARG A 63 -0.82 17.38 -3.48
CA ARG A 63 -1.10 17.58 -2.06
C ARG A 63 -2.33 16.81 -1.65
N VAL A 64 -2.18 15.95 -0.66
CA VAL A 64 -3.26 15.14 -0.11
C VAL A 64 -3.48 15.52 1.35
N GLN A 65 -4.68 15.98 1.66
CA GLN A 65 -5.10 16.25 3.02
C GLN A 65 -5.76 15.01 3.62
N ILE A 66 -5.35 14.65 4.83
CA ILE A 66 -6.02 13.62 5.61
C ILE A 66 -7.14 14.27 6.39
N ALA A 67 -8.39 13.96 6.01
CA ALA A 67 -9.57 14.48 6.67
C ALA A 67 -9.88 13.73 7.97
N GLU A 68 -10.38 14.43 8.97
CA GLU A 68 -10.78 13.84 10.25
C GLU A 68 -12.11 13.09 10.15
N THR A 69 -12.96 13.48 9.20
CA THR A 69 -14.29 12.89 8.98
C THR A 69 -14.53 12.59 7.51
N ALA A 70 -15.40 11.62 7.25
CA ALA A 70 -15.76 11.24 5.90
C ALA A 70 -16.52 12.34 5.15
N GLU A 71 -17.32 13.15 5.85
CA GLU A 71 -18.11 14.24 5.27
C GLU A 71 -17.25 15.36 4.68
N GLY A 72 -16.04 15.55 5.19
CA GLY A 72 -15.08 16.53 4.70
C GLY A 72 -14.13 16.02 3.64
N ALA A 73 -14.27 14.75 3.23
CA ALA A 73 -13.37 14.09 2.33
C ALA A 73 -13.95 13.98 0.91
N ASP A 74 -13.06 14.05 -0.09
CA ASP A 74 -13.40 13.71 -1.47
C ASP A 74 -13.47 12.19 -1.65
N PHE A 75 -12.68 11.45 -0.86
CA PHE A 75 -12.64 9.99 -0.85
C PHE A 75 -12.58 9.46 0.59
N ALA A 76 -13.37 8.43 0.87
CA ALA A 76 -13.31 7.70 2.13
C ALA A 76 -12.79 6.27 1.87
N VAL A 77 -11.66 5.94 2.50
CA VAL A 77 -11.09 4.60 2.49
C VAL A 77 -11.44 3.95 3.82
N VAL A 78 -12.40 3.03 3.78
CA VAL A 78 -12.90 2.30 4.94
C VAL A 78 -12.91 0.81 4.65
N ASP A 79 -12.65 -0.01 5.66
CA ASP A 79 -12.74 -1.45 5.51
C ASP A 79 -14.22 -1.87 5.39
N ASP A 80 -14.51 -2.80 4.50
CA ASP A 80 -15.84 -3.39 4.38
C ASP A 80 -16.16 -4.17 5.67
N ALA A 81 -17.09 -3.66 6.43
CA ALA A 81 -17.54 -4.30 7.64
C ALA A 81 -18.50 -5.46 7.30
N GLY A 82 -17.96 -6.63 7.05
CA GLY A 82 -18.73 -7.87 7.20
C GLY A 82 -19.00 -8.73 5.99
N ASN A 83 -18.46 -8.47 4.81
CA ASN A 83 -18.60 -9.39 3.69
C ASN A 83 -17.25 -9.90 3.20
N SER A 84 -16.89 -11.08 3.63
CA SER A 84 -15.71 -11.82 3.18
C SER A 84 -15.82 -12.37 1.75
N GLU A 85 -16.91 -12.11 1.06
CA GLU A 85 -17.13 -12.57 -0.32
C GLU A 85 -17.24 -11.38 -1.27
N GLY A 86 -16.09 -10.91 -1.72
CA GLY A 86 -15.98 -9.86 -2.71
C GLY A 86 -16.00 -8.47 -2.10
N GLY A 87 -14.88 -8.06 -1.51
CA GLY A 87 -14.64 -6.66 -1.17
C GLY A 87 -14.94 -5.73 -2.35
N ALA A 88 -15.10 -4.43 -2.08
CA ALA A 88 -15.45 -3.41 -3.07
C ALA A 88 -14.54 -3.41 -4.32
N CYS A 89 -13.43 -4.15 -4.26
CA CYS A 89 -12.51 -4.35 -5.36
C CYS A 89 -12.04 -5.81 -5.43
N ALA A 90 -12.30 -6.46 -6.54
CA ALA A 90 -11.64 -7.71 -6.89
C ALA A 90 -10.46 -7.43 -7.82
N ALA A 91 -9.23 -7.70 -7.36
CA ALA A 91 -8.04 -7.52 -8.19
C ALA A 91 -8.10 -8.48 -9.40
N ASN A 92 -7.82 -7.95 -10.58
CA ASN A 92 -7.81 -8.68 -11.85
C ASN A 92 -6.73 -8.11 -12.78
N ALA A 93 -6.64 -8.62 -14.00
CA ALA A 93 -5.64 -8.17 -14.97
C ALA A 93 -5.73 -6.68 -15.36
N ALA A 94 -6.89 -6.04 -15.15
CA ALA A 94 -7.09 -4.61 -15.41
C ALA A 94 -6.77 -3.74 -14.17
N THR A 95 -6.50 -4.35 -13.02
CA THR A 95 -6.13 -3.64 -11.80
C THR A 95 -4.80 -2.94 -12.00
N ARG A 96 -4.78 -1.63 -11.79
CA ARG A 96 -3.56 -0.82 -11.89
C ARG A 96 -2.70 -1.02 -10.65
N LEU A 97 -1.44 -1.37 -10.86
CA LEU A 97 -0.46 -1.52 -9.79
C LEU A 97 0.29 -0.20 -9.57
N VAL A 98 0.35 0.24 -8.32
CA VAL A 98 1.03 1.46 -7.88
C VAL A 98 2.16 1.10 -6.92
N ALA A 99 3.37 1.56 -7.21
CA ALA A 99 4.51 1.41 -6.30
C ALA A 99 4.81 2.70 -5.55
N ILE A 100 5.12 2.57 -4.26
CA ILE A 100 5.64 3.65 -3.45
C ILE A 100 7.17 3.58 -3.49
N SER A 101 7.80 4.57 -4.12
CA SER A 101 9.24 4.68 -4.27
C SER A 101 9.86 5.53 -3.17
N ALA A 102 11.11 5.25 -2.80
CA ALA A 102 11.83 6.01 -1.77
C ALA A 102 12.16 7.44 -2.20
N GLY A 103 12.19 7.73 -3.50
CA GLY A 103 12.47 9.06 -4.03
C GLY A 103 11.74 9.31 -5.34
N ALA A 104 11.67 10.57 -5.72
CA ALA A 104 11.07 10.98 -6.99
C ALA A 104 11.82 10.39 -8.18
N THR A 105 11.09 9.84 -9.14
CA THR A 105 11.62 9.30 -10.38
C THR A 105 10.94 9.96 -11.58
N GLY A 106 11.70 10.67 -12.38
CA GLY A 106 11.18 11.33 -13.57
C GLY A 106 9.97 12.23 -13.29
N ASN A 107 8.88 12.00 -14.00
CA ASN A 107 7.62 12.74 -13.85
C ASN A 107 6.64 12.06 -12.88
N ALA A 108 7.10 11.12 -12.07
CA ALA A 108 6.25 10.44 -11.09
C ALA A 108 5.70 11.44 -10.06
N PRO A 109 4.44 11.26 -9.60
CA PRO A 109 3.87 12.12 -8.58
C PRO A 109 4.68 12.12 -7.28
N VAL A 110 4.93 13.31 -6.74
CA VAL A 110 5.51 13.52 -5.42
C VAL A 110 4.41 14.02 -4.50
N ILE A 111 4.03 13.20 -3.54
CA ILE A 111 2.90 13.43 -2.66
C ILE A 111 3.37 14.09 -1.35
N TYR A 112 2.71 15.16 -0.96
CA TYR A 112 2.80 15.75 0.36
C TYR A 112 1.51 15.46 1.13
N LEU A 113 1.62 14.83 2.29
CA LEU A 113 0.50 14.59 3.20
C LEU A 113 0.38 15.72 4.20
N SER A 114 -0.79 16.31 4.33
CA SER A 114 -1.08 17.37 5.30
C SER A 114 -2.31 17.03 6.14
N ALA A 115 -2.39 17.62 7.33
CA ALA A 115 -3.60 17.59 8.16
C ALA A 115 -4.56 18.74 7.78
N GLU A 116 -4.03 19.83 7.23
CA GLU A 116 -4.80 21.03 6.90
C GLU A 116 -4.18 21.80 5.73
N GLY A 117 -4.90 22.77 5.21
CA GLY A 117 -4.43 23.65 4.15
C GLY A 117 -4.92 23.23 2.74
N PRO A 118 -4.39 23.88 1.69
CA PRO A 118 -4.78 23.60 0.33
C PRO A 118 -4.40 22.17 -0.06
N ALA A 119 -5.31 21.45 -0.70
CA ALA A 119 -5.10 20.08 -1.15
C ALA A 119 -5.76 19.84 -2.51
N ASP A 120 -5.14 18.96 -3.30
CA ASP A 120 -5.72 18.44 -4.54
C ASP A 120 -6.75 17.36 -4.24
N TYR A 121 -6.52 16.58 -3.17
CA TYR A 121 -7.42 15.55 -2.68
C TYR A 121 -7.55 15.64 -1.16
N ARG A 122 -8.77 15.44 -0.67
CA ARG A 122 -9.05 15.20 0.76
C ARG A 122 -9.49 13.77 0.92
N ILE A 123 -8.77 13.00 1.72
CA ILE A 123 -9.07 11.60 1.97
C ILE A 123 -9.31 11.34 3.45
N PHE A 124 -10.37 10.60 3.74
CA PHE A 124 -10.62 10.02 5.06
C PHE A 124 -10.19 8.57 5.05
N VAL A 125 -9.39 8.15 6.03
CA VAL A 125 -8.89 6.78 6.11
C VAL A 125 -9.23 6.18 7.47
N ARG A 126 -10.06 5.15 7.45
CA ARG A 126 -10.36 4.32 8.61
C ARG A 126 -10.29 2.86 8.20
N SER A 127 -9.07 2.33 8.12
CA SER A 127 -8.79 1.02 7.60
C SER A 127 -7.74 0.31 8.45
N GLN A 128 -7.88 -1.00 8.58
CA GLN A 128 -6.84 -1.88 9.09
C GLN A 128 -5.97 -2.45 7.96
N ALA A 129 -6.48 -2.40 6.73
CA ALA A 129 -5.79 -2.89 5.54
C ALA A 129 -4.84 -1.86 4.91
N PHE A 130 -5.13 -0.56 5.09
CA PHE A 130 -4.37 0.53 4.49
C PHE A 130 -3.95 1.58 5.51
N THR A 131 -2.70 2.02 5.39
CA THR A 131 -2.24 3.25 6.02
C THR A 131 -2.72 4.48 5.24
N ALA A 132 -2.71 5.66 5.85
CA ALA A 132 -3.02 6.91 5.15
C ALA A 132 -2.10 7.15 3.94
N ARG A 133 -0.84 6.73 4.04
CA ARG A 133 0.16 6.83 2.98
C ARG A 133 -0.18 5.92 1.79
N GLU A 134 -0.56 4.68 2.05
CA GLU A 134 -0.99 3.73 1.01
C GLU A 134 -2.29 4.19 0.35
N ALA A 135 -3.28 4.63 1.14
CA ALA A 135 -4.53 5.16 0.61
C ALA A 135 -4.30 6.38 -0.29
N ALA A 136 -3.43 7.32 0.12
CA ALA A 136 -3.06 8.46 -0.72
C ALA A 136 -2.38 8.04 -2.01
N ALA A 137 -1.44 7.08 -1.96
CA ALA A 137 -0.77 6.55 -3.14
C ALA A 137 -1.77 5.92 -4.12
N LEU A 138 -2.75 5.18 -3.62
CA LEU A 138 -3.77 4.52 -4.43
C LEU A 138 -4.73 5.54 -5.07
N VAL A 139 -5.21 6.52 -4.32
CA VAL A 139 -6.09 7.57 -4.87
C VAL A 139 -5.37 8.38 -5.95
N VAL A 140 -4.14 8.81 -5.70
CA VAL A 140 -3.33 9.53 -6.70
C VAL A 140 -3.03 8.63 -7.91
N GLY A 141 -2.74 7.34 -7.66
CA GLY A 141 -2.48 6.36 -8.71
C GLY A 141 -3.70 6.07 -9.59
N ALA A 142 -4.90 6.10 -9.04
CA ALA A 142 -6.14 5.95 -9.80
C ALA A 142 -6.35 7.11 -10.79
N GLY A 143 -5.93 8.32 -10.42
CA GLY A 143 -6.07 9.54 -11.23
C GLY A 143 -4.93 9.80 -12.20
N ASP A 144 -4.08 8.83 -12.50
CA ASP A 144 -2.86 9.01 -13.34
C ASP A 144 -1.89 10.08 -12.81
N GLY A 145 -2.05 10.46 -11.54
CA GLY A 145 -1.16 11.40 -10.86
C GLY A 145 -1.26 12.86 -11.30
N HIS A 146 -1.97 13.16 -12.37
CA HIS A 146 -2.06 14.51 -12.95
C HIS A 146 -3.49 15.00 -13.18
N HIS A 147 -4.48 14.13 -13.16
CA HIS A 147 -5.87 14.50 -13.34
C HIS A 147 -6.62 14.45 -12.01
N ARG A 148 -7.28 15.57 -11.67
CA ARG A 148 -8.18 15.60 -10.52
C ARG A 148 -9.33 14.63 -10.78
N LEU A 149 -9.43 13.60 -9.95
CA LEU A 149 -10.59 12.73 -9.96
C LEU A 149 -11.80 13.51 -9.46
N THR A 150 -12.87 13.50 -10.22
CA THR A 150 -14.16 14.00 -9.73
C THR A 150 -14.75 12.91 -8.87
N ALA A 151 -15.03 13.19 -7.59
CA ALA A 151 -15.74 12.27 -6.73
C ALA A 151 -17.07 11.92 -7.41
N ALA A 152 -17.27 10.65 -7.71
CA ALA A 152 -18.55 10.17 -8.17
C ALA A 152 -19.53 10.30 -6.98
N SER A 153 -20.54 11.14 -7.12
CA SER A 153 -21.64 11.19 -6.17
C SER A 153 -22.37 9.84 -6.24
N LEU A 154 -22.30 9.09 -5.14
CA LEU A 154 -23.14 7.91 -4.92
C LEU A 154 -24.56 8.35 -4.58
#